data_9ffbc788030a690e3185aacc32d1e1bd
#
_entry.id   9ffbc788030a690e3185aacc32d1e1bd
#
_cell.length_a   1.000
_cell.length_b   1.000
_cell.length_c   1.000
_cell.angle_alpha   90.00
_cell.angle_beta   90.00
_cell.angle_gamma   90.00
#
_symmetry.space_group_name_H-M   'P 1'
#
loop_
_entity.id
_entity.type
_entity.pdbx_description
1 polymer ?
#
loop_
_entity_poly.entity_id
_entity_poly.type
_entity_poly.pdbx_seq_one_letter_code
_entity_poly.pdbx_strand_id
1 'polypeptide(L)'
;MDFGSFEGETVLYPDVGFSVAKAVAEKKFDRGILLCGTGIGMSICANKVSGVRAAVCHDPYSTERSRKSNNAQIMCMGARVIAPELAKYLVDIWLSSDFEGGGSAPKVARINELEGEYKTVSCDTIQTK
;
A
#
# COMPACT_ATOMS: atom_id res chain seq x y z
N MET A 1 -6.93 -4.04 13.60
CA MET A 1 -7.96 -4.92 13.04
C MET A 1 -7.33 -5.84 12.00
N ASP A 2 -7.70 -7.08 12.01
CA ASP A 2 -7.20 -8.09 11.08
C ASP A 2 -8.25 -8.34 9.99
N PHE A 3 -7.87 -8.11 8.72
CA PHE A 3 -8.69 -8.35 7.54
C PHE A 3 -8.32 -9.66 6.85
N GLY A 4 -7.32 -10.39 7.38
CA GLY A 4 -6.78 -11.58 6.75
C GLY A 4 -7.72 -12.77 6.71
N SER A 5 -7.28 -13.82 6.03
CA SER A 5 -7.96 -15.10 6.03
C SER A 5 -7.59 -15.91 7.27
N PHE A 6 -8.56 -16.65 7.78
CA PHE A 6 -8.38 -17.55 8.94
C PHE A 6 -8.25 -18.99 8.47
N GLU A 7 -7.75 -19.85 9.36
CA GLU A 7 -7.56 -21.26 9.06
C GLU A 7 -8.86 -21.92 8.54
N GLY A 8 -8.77 -22.61 7.42
CA GLY A 8 -9.91 -23.25 6.78
C GLY A 8 -10.69 -22.39 5.79
N GLU A 9 -10.37 -21.10 5.66
CA GLU A 9 -10.99 -20.21 4.68
C GLU A 9 -10.24 -20.23 3.35
N THR A 10 -11.00 -20.29 2.26
CA THR A 10 -10.46 -20.10 0.90
C THR A 10 -10.76 -18.67 0.46
N VAL A 11 -9.75 -17.81 0.51
CA VAL A 11 -9.87 -16.40 0.14
C VAL A 11 -8.83 -16.06 -0.93
N LEU A 12 -9.26 -15.36 -1.96
CA LEU A 12 -8.34 -14.80 -2.95
C LEU A 12 -7.66 -13.56 -2.35
N TYR A 13 -6.34 -13.50 -2.42
CA TYR A 13 -5.59 -12.39 -1.81
C TYR A 13 -6.01 -10.99 -2.31
N PRO A 14 -6.42 -10.81 -3.60
CA PRO A 14 -6.88 -9.50 -4.06
C PRO A 14 -8.06 -8.95 -3.27
N ASP A 15 -9.01 -9.79 -2.86
CA ASP A 15 -10.16 -9.35 -2.07
C ASP A 15 -9.73 -8.77 -0.72
N VAL A 16 -8.76 -9.42 -0.08
CA VAL A 16 -8.17 -8.91 1.17
C VAL A 16 -7.42 -7.61 0.93
N GLY A 17 -6.57 -7.56 -0.10
CA GLY A 17 -5.78 -6.38 -0.44
C GLY A 17 -6.66 -5.16 -0.73
N PHE A 18 -7.72 -5.35 -1.50
CA PHE A 18 -8.69 -4.28 -1.79
C PHE A 18 -9.46 -3.83 -0.54
N SER A 19 -9.87 -4.76 0.32
CA SER A 19 -10.59 -4.43 1.55
C SER A 19 -9.78 -3.53 2.48
N VAL A 20 -8.50 -3.85 2.67
CA VAL A 20 -7.60 -3.03 3.49
C VAL A 20 -7.35 -1.68 2.84
N ALA A 21 -7.03 -1.66 1.56
CA ALA A 21 -6.74 -0.43 0.84
C ALA A 21 -7.95 0.52 0.82
N LYS A 22 -9.15 -0.02 0.63
CA LYS A 22 -10.39 0.74 0.67
C LYS A 22 -10.63 1.33 2.06
N ALA A 23 -10.44 0.55 3.12
CA ALA A 23 -10.60 1.03 4.49
C ALA A 23 -9.61 2.16 4.83
N VAL A 24 -8.37 2.09 4.33
CA VAL A 24 -7.38 3.15 4.47
C VAL A 24 -7.77 4.38 3.64
N ALA A 25 -8.21 4.21 2.40
CA ALA A 25 -8.67 5.30 1.54
C ALA A 25 -9.86 6.04 2.16
N GLU A 26 -10.77 5.32 2.79
CA GLU A 26 -11.95 5.87 3.49
C GLU A 26 -11.61 6.44 4.87
N LYS A 27 -10.33 6.43 5.24
CA LYS A 27 -9.82 6.95 6.52
C LYS A 27 -10.41 6.27 7.75
N LYS A 28 -10.83 5.02 7.62
CA LYS A 28 -11.21 4.18 8.75
C LYS A 28 -9.99 3.74 9.55
N PHE A 29 -8.84 3.66 8.87
CA PHE A 29 -7.53 3.40 9.45
C PHE A 29 -6.50 4.32 8.81
N ASP A 30 -5.49 4.71 9.57
CA ASP A 30 -4.42 5.59 9.09
C ASP A 30 -3.44 4.85 8.18
N ARG A 31 -3.15 3.60 8.49
CA ARG A 31 -2.15 2.77 7.81
C ARG A 31 -2.60 1.32 7.71
N GLY A 32 -2.07 0.62 6.72
CA GLY A 32 -2.30 -0.80 6.52
C GLY A 32 -1.01 -1.57 6.29
N ILE A 33 -1.00 -2.84 6.69
CA ILE A 33 0.10 -3.77 6.41
C ILE A 33 -0.49 -4.97 5.68
N LEU A 34 0.09 -5.31 4.53
CA LEU A 34 -0.34 -6.41 3.69
C LEU A 34 0.78 -7.43 3.52
N LEU A 35 0.43 -8.70 3.67
CA LEU A 35 1.35 -9.82 3.54
C LEU A 35 0.85 -10.81 2.49
N CYS A 36 1.74 -11.22 1.61
CA CYS A 36 1.54 -12.39 0.73
C CYS A 36 2.88 -13.06 0.49
N GLY A 37 3.01 -13.94 -0.48
CA GLY A 37 4.27 -14.64 -0.74
C GLY A 37 5.44 -13.71 -1.06
N THR A 38 5.22 -12.70 -1.89
CA THR A 38 6.24 -11.74 -2.32
C THR A 38 5.95 -10.29 -1.93
N GLY A 39 4.73 -9.98 -1.49
CA GLY A 39 4.27 -8.62 -1.27
C GLY A 39 3.88 -7.87 -2.55
N ILE A 40 4.23 -8.40 -3.71
CA ILE A 40 4.04 -7.72 -5.01
C ILE A 40 2.56 -7.62 -5.37
N GLY A 41 1.84 -8.74 -5.34
CA GLY A 41 0.42 -8.77 -5.68
C GLY A 41 -0.43 -7.88 -4.77
N MET A 42 -0.15 -7.90 -3.47
CA MET A 42 -0.81 -7.02 -2.50
C MET A 42 -0.55 -5.54 -2.79
N SER A 43 0.69 -5.19 -3.14
CA SER A 43 1.04 -3.82 -3.52
C SER A 43 0.30 -3.37 -4.78
N ILE A 44 0.23 -4.23 -5.78
CA ILE A 44 -0.51 -3.94 -7.02
C ILE A 44 -1.99 -3.68 -6.69
N CYS A 45 -2.63 -4.58 -5.94
CA CYS A 45 -4.03 -4.44 -5.54
C CYS A 45 -4.30 -3.14 -4.79
N ALA A 46 -3.48 -2.84 -3.79
CA ALA A 46 -3.64 -1.65 -2.98
C ALA A 46 -3.50 -0.36 -3.81
N ASN A 47 -2.53 -0.32 -4.72
CA ASN A 47 -2.32 0.83 -5.59
C ASN A 47 -3.41 1.02 -6.66
N LYS A 48 -4.30 0.05 -6.86
CA LYS A 48 -5.48 0.21 -7.72
C LYS A 48 -6.61 1.00 -7.04
N VAL A 49 -6.54 1.19 -5.73
CA VAL A 49 -7.53 1.98 -4.99
C VAL A 49 -7.11 3.45 -5.00
N SER A 50 -8.03 4.32 -5.41
CA SER A 50 -7.77 5.76 -5.49
C SER A 50 -7.32 6.35 -4.16
N GLY A 51 -6.28 7.16 -4.20
CA GLY A 51 -5.74 7.85 -3.02
C GLY A 51 -4.81 7.00 -2.16
N VAL A 52 -4.60 5.73 -2.52
CA VAL A 52 -3.69 4.83 -1.80
C VAL A 52 -2.32 4.77 -2.47
N ARG A 53 -1.30 4.86 -1.67
CA ARG A 53 0.09 4.62 -2.05
C ARG A 53 0.61 3.47 -1.20
N ALA A 54 0.86 2.33 -1.85
CA ALA A 54 1.40 1.13 -1.24
C ALA A 54 2.79 0.85 -1.77
N ALA A 55 3.66 0.35 -0.93
CA ALA A 55 5.03 0.02 -1.29
C ALA A 55 5.45 -1.35 -0.74
N VAL A 56 6.20 -2.10 -1.53
CA VAL A 56 6.88 -3.31 -1.06
C VAL A 56 8.12 -2.89 -0.28
N CYS A 57 8.21 -3.29 0.97
CA CYS A 57 9.27 -2.87 1.88
C CYS A 57 10.00 -4.10 2.44
N HIS A 58 11.20 -4.37 1.92
CA HIS A 58 12.03 -5.50 2.32
C HIS A 58 13.41 -5.09 2.86
N ASP A 59 13.68 -3.79 2.94
CA ASP A 59 14.92 -3.24 3.49
C ASP A 59 14.64 -2.00 4.34
N PRO A 60 15.52 -1.65 5.28
CA PRO A 60 15.30 -0.51 6.18
C PRO A 60 15.22 0.84 5.46
N TYR A 61 16.06 1.07 4.47
CA TYR A 61 16.11 2.36 3.77
C TYR A 61 14.82 2.61 2.98
N SER A 62 14.41 1.66 2.13
CA SER A 62 13.17 1.78 1.37
C SER A 62 11.94 1.89 2.28
N THR A 63 11.94 1.15 3.37
CA THR A 63 10.86 1.19 4.37
C THR A 63 10.72 2.59 4.97
N GLU A 64 11.79 3.18 5.42
CA GLU A 64 11.81 4.53 5.96
C GLU A 64 11.38 5.55 4.90
N ARG A 65 11.97 5.48 3.70
CA ARG A 65 11.67 6.44 2.62
C ARG A 65 10.24 6.32 2.10
N SER A 66 9.64 5.14 2.13
CA SER A 66 8.23 4.96 1.72
C SER A 66 7.29 5.85 2.55
N ARG A 67 7.62 6.07 3.82
CA ARG A 67 6.88 6.99 4.69
C ARG A 67 7.38 8.43 4.53
N LYS A 68 8.64 8.66 4.79
CA LYS A 68 9.21 10.01 4.85
C LYS A 68 9.15 10.75 3.53
N SER A 69 9.34 10.07 2.41
CA SER A 69 9.37 10.68 1.08
C SER A 69 8.08 10.47 0.28
N ASN A 70 7.46 9.31 0.38
CA ASN A 70 6.35 8.94 -0.52
C ASN A 70 4.99 8.97 0.17
N ASN A 71 4.96 9.14 1.47
CA ASN A 71 3.72 9.12 2.25
C ASN A 71 2.86 7.88 1.93
N ALA A 72 3.51 6.71 1.83
CA ALA A 72 2.81 5.46 1.59
C ALA A 72 2.00 5.06 2.82
N GLN A 73 0.71 4.87 2.67
CA GLN A 73 -0.18 4.48 3.75
C GLN A 73 -0.19 2.97 3.97
N ILE A 74 0.29 2.19 2.99
CA ILE A 74 0.26 0.74 3.05
C ILE A 74 1.66 0.17 2.80
N MET A 75 2.10 -0.67 3.73
CA MET A 75 3.34 -1.43 3.64
C MET A 75 3.01 -2.87 3.22
N CYS A 76 3.70 -3.36 2.21
CA CYS A 76 3.55 -4.74 1.75
C CYS A 76 4.85 -5.50 1.95
N MET A 77 4.73 -6.76 2.39
CA MET A 77 5.89 -7.63 2.61
C MET A 77 5.60 -9.04 2.10
N GLY A 78 6.66 -9.74 1.72
CA GLY A 78 6.61 -11.11 1.25
C GLY A 78 7.08 -12.10 2.31
N ALA A 79 6.21 -12.99 2.75
CA ALA A 79 6.53 -14.02 3.74
C ALA A 79 7.58 -15.03 3.24
N ARG A 80 7.74 -15.14 1.93
CA ARG A 80 8.77 -15.98 1.30
C ARG A 80 10.08 -15.24 1.03
N VAL A 81 10.11 -13.93 1.24
CA VAL A 81 11.25 -13.07 0.92
C VAL A 81 12.04 -12.72 2.17
N ILE A 82 11.36 -12.38 3.25
CA ILE A 82 11.99 -11.98 4.51
C ILE A 82 11.53 -12.85 5.67
N ALA A 83 12.43 -13.04 6.62
CA ALA A 83 12.15 -13.75 7.86
C ALA A 83 11.32 -12.87 8.82
N PRO A 84 10.59 -13.48 9.77
CA PRO A 84 9.80 -12.73 10.75
C PRO A 84 10.57 -11.67 11.54
N GLU A 85 11.83 -11.95 11.87
CA GLU A 85 12.66 -11.00 12.63
C GLU A 85 12.94 -9.72 11.84
N LEU A 86 13.25 -9.83 10.55
CA LEU A 86 13.42 -8.67 9.69
C LEU A 86 12.09 -7.95 9.50
N ALA A 87 10.99 -8.69 9.29
CA ALA A 87 9.66 -8.11 9.14
C ALA A 87 9.27 -7.23 10.34
N LYS A 88 9.49 -7.72 11.56
CA LYS A 88 9.22 -6.95 12.79
C LYS A 88 10.05 -5.68 12.86
N TYR A 89 11.34 -5.78 12.54
CA TYR A 89 12.24 -4.62 12.51
C TYR A 89 11.78 -3.57 11.49
N LEU A 90 11.39 -3.99 10.30
CA LEU A 90 10.89 -3.09 9.27
C LEU A 90 9.55 -2.43 9.66
N VAL A 91 8.66 -3.18 10.30
CA VAL A 91 7.39 -2.62 10.81
C VAL A 91 7.65 -1.54 11.84
N ASP A 92 8.60 -1.74 12.75
CA ASP A 92 8.96 -0.73 13.76
C ASP A 92 9.46 0.56 13.08
N ILE A 93 10.34 0.45 12.07
CA ILE A 93 10.82 1.59 11.29
C ILE A 93 9.63 2.30 10.61
N TRP A 94 8.75 1.54 9.98
CA TRP A 94 7.64 2.08 9.22
C TRP A 94 6.63 2.80 10.10
N LEU A 95 6.27 2.22 11.24
CA LEU A 95 5.33 2.81 12.18
C LEU A 95 5.88 4.06 12.87
N SER A 96 7.20 4.14 13.09
CA SER A 96 7.85 5.29 13.71
C SER A 96 8.23 6.40 12.71
N SER A 97 7.97 6.21 11.43
CA SER A 97 8.30 7.18 10.38
C SER A 97 7.06 7.91 9.91
N ASP A 98 7.15 9.24 9.82
CA ASP A 98 6.08 10.10 9.30
C ASP A 98 6.51 10.82 8.04
N PHE A 99 5.54 11.30 7.27
CA PHE A 99 5.80 12.05 6.06
C PHE A 99 6.43 13.41 6.41
N GLU A 100 7.62 13.64 5.88
CA GLU A 100 8.37 14.88 6.18
C GLU A 100 7.91 16.08 5.35
N GLY A 101 7.22 15.86 4.24
CA GLY A 101 6.83 16.92 3.34
C GLY A 101 8.03 17.51 2.58
N GLY A 102 8.30 18.78 2.77
CA GLY A 102 9.44 19.45 2.13
C GLY A 102 9.43 19.30 0.60
N GLY A 103 10.59 18.96 0.03
CA GLY A 103 10.75 18.76 -1.40
C GLY A 103 9.98 17.57 -1.97
N SER A 104 9.51 16.65 -1.12
CA SER A 104 8.71 15.49 -1.54
C SER A 104 7.22 15.80 -1.64
N ALA A 105 6.73 16.80 -0.93
CA ALA A 105 5.31 17.16 -0.91
C ALA A 105 4.73 17.45 -2.30
N PRO A 106 5.35 18.29 -3.16
CA PRO A 106 4.81 18.53 -4.49
C PRO A 106 4.84 17.29 -5.39
N LYS A 107 5.77 16.36 -5.18
CA LYS A 107 5.86 15.11 -5.94
C LYS A 107 4.71 14.16 -5.59
N VAL A 108 4.42 14.00 -4.30
CA VAL A 108 3.27 13.19 -3.84
C VAL A 108 1.96 13.82 -4.31
N ALA A 109 1.82 15.13 -4.20
CA ALA A 109 0.65 15.86 -4.70
C ALA A 109 0.47 15.63 -6.20
N ARG A 110 1.55 15.66 -6.98
CA ARG A 110 1.49 15.43 -8.43
C ARG A 110 1.04 14.00 -8.78
N ILE A 111 1.49 13.00 -8.03
CA ILE A 111 1.01 11.61 -8.20
C ILE A 111 -0.51 11.56 -8.04
N ASN A 112 -1.04 12.20 -7.00
CA ASN A 112 -2.48 12.22 -6.74
C ASN A 112 -3.28 12.95 -7.84
N GLU A 113 -2.75 14.05 -8.35
CA GLU A 113 -3.35 14.78 -9.48
C GLU A 113 -3.41 13.92 -10.74
N LEU A 114 -2.29 13.28 -11.09
CA LEU A 114 -2.20 12.42 -12.28
C LEU A 114 -3.13 11.21 -12.15
N GLU A 115 -3.24 10.63 -10.97
CA GLU A 115 -4.19 9.56 -10.71
C GLU A 115 -5.64 10.02 -11.00
N GLY A 116 -6.02 11.18 -10.51
CA GLY A 116 -7.35 11.73 -10.71
C GLY A 116 -7.65 12.02 -12.19
N GLU A 117 -6.71 12.63 -12.90
CA GLU A 117 -6.82 12.93 -14.34
C GLU A 117 -6.99 11.64 -15.16
N TYR A 118 -6.13 10.64 -14.92
CA TYR A 118 -6.15 9.38 -15.65
C TYR A 118 -7.45 8.60 -15.44
N LYS A 119 -7.94 8.52 -14.22
CA LYS A 119 -9.18 7.79 -13.92
C LYS A 119 -10.40 8.42 -14.55
N THR A 120 -10.45 9.72 -14.65
CA THR A 120 -11.52 10.43 -15.35
C THR A 120 -11.55 10.06 -16.83
N VAL A 121 -10.38 10.01 -17.50
CA VAL A 121 -10.28 9.65 -18.92
C VAL A 121 -10.60 8.16 -19.16
N SER A 122 -10.14 7.26 -18.29
CA SER A 122 -10.33 5.82 -18.47
C SER A 122 -11.79 5.37 -18.29
N CYS A 123 -12.59 6.07 -17.50
CA CYS A 123 -14.03 5.81 -17.39
C CYS A 123 -14.77 6.01 -18.72
N ASP A 124 -14.34 6.99 -19.52
CA ASP A 124 -14.95 7.28 -20.83
C ASP A 124 -14.52 6.27 -21.89
N THR A 125 -13.37 5.59 -21.72
CA THR A 125 -12.79 4.68 -22.72
C THR A 125 -13.24 3.22 -22.55
N ILE A 126 -13.63 2.82 -21.34
CA ILE A 126 -14.04 1.43 -21.03
C ILE A 126 -15.44 1.08 -21.60
N GLN A 127 -16.23 2.07 -21.97
CA GLN A 127 -17.58 1.85 -22.51
C GLN A 127 -17.61 1.39 -23.96
N THR A 128 -16.46 1.31 -24.65
CA THR A 128 -16.39 1.01 -26.09
C THR A 128 -15.68 -0.30 -26.44
N LYS A 129 -15.42 -1.19 -25.49
CA LYS A 129 -14.85 -2.50 -25.75
C LYS A 129 -15.77 -3.55 -25.13
#